data_94dedd6550d8b0692a68459c80be07f2
#
_entry.id   94dedd6550d8b0692a68459c80be07f2
#
_cell.length_a   1.000
_cell.length_b   1.000
_cell.length_c   1.000
_cell.angle_alpha   90.00
_cell.angle_beta   90.00
_cell.angle_gamma   90.00
#
_symmetry.space_group_name_H-M   'P 1'
#
loop_
_entity.id
_entity.type
_entity.pdbx_description
1 polymer ?
#
loop_
_entity_poly.entity_id
_entity_poly.type
_entity_poly.pdbx_seq_one_letter_code
_entity_poly.pdbx_strand_id
1 'polypeptide(L)'
;MVTYELVVNTEISLGIPRDVQAYRYASNSLNTVTTQGFSIGFNHYFAKYYQFSGNYSWNVLNTKVNDPIIPAFNTPEHKFNLGISGRDVEIGGLKNIGFALNYKWIQGFIFEGSPQFTGNIPTYDLLDGQISIGFPKISSTLKIGGSNLLNKLQFQTYGGPRIGRMAYVAFTYDFVKK
;
A
#
# COMPACT_ATOMS: atom_id res chain seq x y z
N MET A 1 -3.04 17.12 15.35
CA MET A 1 -2.74 15.91 16.12
C MET A 1 -4.00 15.45 16.83
N VAL A 2 -4.19 14.16 16.99
CA VAL A 2 -5.39 13.59 17.62
C VAL A 2 -4.97 12.86 18.89
N THR A 3 -5.56 13.21 20.00
CA THR A 3 -5.36 12.58 21.31
C THR A 3 -6.59 11.77 21.68
N TYR A 4 -6.41 10.67 22.36
CA TYR A 4 -7.51 9.85 22.87
C TYR A 4 -7.48 9.87 24.39
N GLU A 5 -8.63 10.09 24.98
CA GLU A 5 -8.84 9.90 26.40
C GLU A 5 -9.72 8.67 26.61
N LEU A 6 -9.22 7.75 27.43
CA LEU A 6 -9.96 6.55 27.81
C LEU A 6 -10.63 6.81 29.17
N VAL A 7 -11.94 6.90 29.16
CA VAL A 7 -12.71 7.01 30.40
C VAL A 7 -13.25 5.61 30.75
N VAL A 8 -12.76 5.08 31.84
CA VAL A 8 -13.22 3.79 32.37
C VAL A 8 -14.19 4.04 33.50
N ASN A 9 -15.45 3.67 33.31
CA ASN A 9 -16.44 3.71 34.37
C ASN A 9 -16.44 2.35 35.10
N THR A 10 -16.02 2.34 36.36
CA THR A 10 -15.99 1.14 37.19
C THR A 10 -17.11 1.19 38.25
N GLU A 11 -17.94 0.14 38.30
CA GLU A 11 -18.80 -0.04 39.47
C GLU A 11 -17.94 -0.53 40.63
N ILE A 12 -18.06 0.18 41.77
CA ILE A 12 -17.25 -0.04 42.96
C ILE A 12 -17.50 -1.39 43.61
N SER A 13 -18.64 -2.06 43.31
CA SER A 13 -19.02 -3.32 43.93
C SER A 13 -18.30 -4.57 43.41
N LEU A 14 -17.72 -4.54 42.21
CA LEU A 14 -17.09 -5.71 41.58
C LEU A 14 -15.69 -5.46 41.00
N GLY A 15 -15.21 -4.23 40.95
CA GLY A 15 -13.91 -3.89 40.35
C GLY A 15 -13.79 -4.20 38.86
N ILE A 16 -14.89 -4.48 38.19
CA ILE A 16 -14.92 -4.82 36.77
C ILE A 16 -15.36 -3.57 36.00
N PRO A 17 -14.62 -3.17 34.96
CA PRO A 17 -15.05 -2.08 34.10
C PRO A 17 -16.40 -2.43 33.45
N ARG A 18 -17.43 -1.64 33.72
CA ARG A 18 -18.78 -1.85 33.19
C ARG A 18 -18.96 -1.18 31.83
N ASP A 19 -18.28 -0.07 31.64
CA ASP A 19 -18.32 0.69 30.40
C ASP A 19 -16.97 1.36 30.15
N VAL A 20 -16.50 1.32 28.90
CA VAL A 20 -15.26 1.97 28.46
C VAL A 20 -15.62 2.86 27.29
N GLN A 21 -15.52 4.15 27.47
CA GLN A 21 -15.74 5.14 26.42
C GLN A 21 -14.42 5.79 26.04
N ALA A 22 -14.15 5.80 24.74
CA ALA A 22 -12.97 6.47 24.18
C ALA A 22 -13.40 7.78 23.50
N TYR A 23 -12.90 8.88 23.99
CA TYR A 23 -13.11 10.19 23.38
C TYR A 23 -11.92 10.59 22.53
N ARG A 24 -12.21 11.14 21.38
CA ARG A 24 -11.21 11.65 20.45
C ARG A 24 -11.32 13.17 20.37
N TYR A 25 -10.24 13.86 20.67
CA TYR A 25 -10.19 15.31 20.54
C TYR A 25 -8.87 15.74 19.87
N ALA A 26 -8.91 16.89 19.19
CA ALA A 26 -7.73 17.48 18.61
C ALA A 26 -6.95 18.25 19.67
N SER A 27 -5.65 18.00 19.74
CA SER A 27 -4.75 18.70 20.67
C SER A 27 -3.46 19.07 19.95
N ASN A 28 -2.87 20.18 20.33
CA ASN A 28 -1.55 20.56 19.84
C ASN A 28 -0.46 19.74 20.54
N SER A 29 0.57 19.36 19.81
CA SER A 29 1.77 18.78 20.40
C SER A 29 2.47 19.79 21.30
N LEU A 30 2.95 19.34 22.45
CA LEU A 30 3.78 20.16 23.36
C LEU A 30 5.17 20.43 22.81
N ASN A 31 5.66 19.56 21.96
CA ASN A 31 6.97 19.63 21.34
C ASN A 31 6.87 19.76 19.82
N THR A 32 7.91 20.37 19.24
CA THR A 32 8.04 20.40 17.79
C THR A 32 8.31 19.00 17.25
N VAL A 33 7.48 18.60 16.30
CA VAL A 33 7.61 17.32 15.58
C VAL A 33 8.09 17.63 14.17
N THR A 34 9.15 16.97 13.75
CA THR A 34 9.70 17.12 12.40
C THR A 34 9.69 15.79 11.69
N THR A 35 9.35 15.84 10.41
CA THR A 35 9.48 14.70 9.50
C THR A 35 10.49 15.05 8.42
N GLN A 36 11.28 14.08 8.03
CA GLN A 36 12.20 14.23 6.90
C GLN A 36 12.18 12.99 6.04
N GLY A 37 12.53 13.15 4.78
CA GLY A 37 12.57 12.02 3.86
C GLY A 37 12.98 12.45 2.47
N PHE A 38 13.24 11.46 1.65
CA PHE A 38 13.47 11.65 0.22
C PHE A 38 12.88 10.50 -0.57
N SER A 39 12.64 10.74 -1.85
CA SER A 39 12.26 9.71 -2.81
C SER A 39 13.09 9.84 -4.05
N ILE A 40 13.53 8.71 -4.57
CA ILE A 40 14.23 8.62 -5.85
C ILE A 40 13.50 7.63 -6.74
N GLY A 41 13.32 7.98 -8.01
CA GLY A 41 12.68 7.11 -8.97
C GLY A 41 13.41 7.15 -10.31
N PHE A 42 13.29 6.08 -11.06
CA PHE A 42 13.82 5.99 -12.41
C PHE A 42 12.87 5.23 -13.34
N ASN A 43 12.94 5.57 -14.61
CA ASN A 43 12.32 4.84 -15.71
C ASN A 43 13.35 4.65 -16.80
N HIS A 44 13.59 3.42 -17.19
CA HIS A 44 14.51 3.06 -18.26
C HIS A 44 13.75 2.32 -19.36
N TYR A 45 13.78 2.87 -20.57
CA TYR A 45 13.17 2.27 -21.75
C TYR A 45 14.25 1.56 -22.56
N PHE A 46 14.01 0.32 -22.93
CA PHE A 46 14.95 -0.47 -23.69
C PHE A 46 14.25 -1.30 -24.77
N ALA A 47 14.99 -1.65 -25.81
CA ALA A 47 14.52 -2.46 -26.94
C ALA A 47 13.15 -2.02 -27.48
N LYS A 48 12.86 -0.70 -27.51
CA LYS A 48 11.65 -0.07 -28.05
C LYS A 48 10.33 -0.41 -27.32
N TYR A 49 10.19 -1.63 -26.82
CA TYR A 49 8.94 -2.18 -26.32
C TYR A 49 8.89 -2.37 -24.80
N TYR A 50 10.03 -2.25 -24.14
CA TYR A 50 10.16 -2.58 -22.72
C TYR A 50 10.49 -1.37 -21.88
N GLN A 51 10.02 -1.39 -20.67
CA GLN A 51 10.32 -0.41 -19.64
C GLN A 51 10.67 -1.11 -18.34
N PHE A 52 11.74 -0.69 -17.71
CA PHE A 52 12.05 -1.01 -16.32
C PHE A 52 11.92 0.26 -15.50
N SER A 53 11.19 0.17 -14.39
CA SER A 53 10.92 1.30 -13.49
C SER A 53 11.22 0.92 -12.06
N GLY A 54 11.58 1.91 -11.27
CA GLY A 54 11.75 1.71 -9.86
C GLY A 54 11.61 3.01 -9.11
N ASN A 55 11.18 2.91 -7.87
CA ASN A 55 11.26 3.99 -6.92
C ASN A 55 11.61 3.47 -5.53
N TYR A 56 12.30 4.29 -4.78
CA TYR A 56 12.63 4.07 -3.39
C TYR A 56 12.27 5.32 -2.62
N SER A 57 11.72 5.15 -1.42
CA SER A 57 11.41 6.24 -0.51
C SER A 57 11.92 5.91 0.87
N TRP A 58 12.52 6.90 1.51
CA TRP A 58 12.92 6.90 2.90
C TRP A 58 12.22 8.04 3.63
N ASN A 59 11.64 7.74 4.79
CA ASN A 59 10.91 8.70 5.60
C ASN A 59 11.17 8.44 7.06
N VAL A 60 11.47 9.47 7.83
CA VAL A 60 11.67 9.34 9.26
C VAL A 60 10.93 10.43 10.02
N LEU A 61 10.40 10.06 11.17
CA LEU A 61 9.80 10.96 12.13
C LEU A 61 10.82 11.23 13.24
N ASN A 62 11.22 12.49 13.39
CA ASN A 62 12.07 12.93 14.47
C ASN A 62 11.20 13.36 15.65
N THR A 63 11.12 12.52 16.67
CA THR A 63 10.45 12.81 17.93
C THR A 63 11.45 12.86 19.07
N LYS A 64 11.15 13.65 20.08
CA LYS A 64 11.89 13.56 21.34
C LYS A 64 11.44 12.31 22.09
N VAL A 65 12.38 11.54 22.59
CA VAL A 65 12.17 10.22 23.24
C VAL A 65 11.18 10.25 24.40
N ASN A 66 10.93 11.41 25.01
CA ASN A 66 10.05 11.59 26.17
C ASN A 66 8.80 12.40 25.85
N ASP A 67 8.36 12.48 24.62
CA ASP A 67 7.09 13.13 24.29
C ASP A 67 5.93 12.18 24.64
N PRO A 68 5.03 12.56 25.59
CA PRO A 68 3.89 11.71 25.94
C PRO A 68 2.87 11.57 24.81
N ILE A 69 3.00 12.40 23.79
CA ILE A 69 2.10 12.44 22.65
C ILE A 69 2.91 12.18 21.37
N ILE A 70 2.90 10.93 20.92
CA ILE A 70 3.55 10.53 19.66
C ILE A 70 2.54 10.79 18.53
N PRO A 71 2.90 11.61 17.52
CA PRO A 71 2.01 11.80 16.38
C PRO A 71 1.96 10.53 15.53
N ALA A 72 0.76 10.13 15.14
CA ALA A 72 0.55 8.99 14.24
C ALA A 72 1.17 9.29 12.87
N PHE A 73 2.36 8.79 12.64
CA PHE A 73 3.07 8.97 11.36
C PHE A 73 2.64 7.95 10.33
N ASN A 74 2.37 6.72 10.77
CA ASN A 74 1.82 5.61 9.98
C ASN A 74 2.50 5.42 8.61
N THR A 75 3.79 5.65 8.56
CA THR A 75 4.58 5.60 7.33
C THR A 75 5.80 4.72 7.56
N PRO A 76 6.02 3.72 6.68
CA PRO A 76 7.23 2.91 6.77
C PRO A 76 8.47 3.76 6.53
N GLU A 77 9.53 3.47 7.24
CA GLU A 77 10.81 4.17 7.05
C GLU A 77 11.36 3.91 5.66
N HIS A 78 11.36 2.67 5.22
CA HIS A 78 11.82 2.28 3.90
C HIS A 78 10.73 1.58 3.10
N LYS A 79 10.57 1.98 1.85
CA LYS A 79 9.73 1.28 0.87
C LYS A 79 10.31 1.41 -0.52
N PHE A 80 10.15 0.38 -1.34
CA PHE A 80 10.50 0.45 -2.74
C PHE A 80 9.52 -0.33 -3.62
N ASN A 81 9.46 0.06 -4.89
CA ASN A 81 8.75 -0.64 -5.94
C ASN A 81 9.68 -0.84 -7.11
N LEU A 82 9.57 -1.99 -7.76
CA LEU A 82 10.25 -2.32 -8.99
C LEU A 82 9.22 -2.81 -10.00
N GLY A 83 9.28 -2.32 -11.22
CA GLY A 83 8.34 -2.69 -12.26
C GLY A 83 9.06 -3.02 -13.58
N ILE A 84 8.60 -4.06 -14.24
CA ILE A 84 8.93 -4.33 -15.62
C ILE A 84 7.66 -4.41 -16.44
N SER A 85 7.64 -3.78 -17.59
CA SER A 85 6.51 -3.83 -18.50
C SER A 85 6.95 -3.89 -19.95
N GLY A 86 6.10 -4.44 -20.77
CA GLY A 86 6.25 -4.46 -22.22
C GLY A 86 4.92 -4.20 -22.90
N ARG A 87 4.95 -3.59 -24.07
CA ARG A 87 3.77 -3.37 -24.92
C ARG A 87 4.13 -3.67 -26.36
N ASP A 88 3.12 -4.10 -27.12
CA ASP A 88 3.27 -4.45 -28.54
C ASP A 88 4.37 -5.50 -28.79
N VAL A 89 4.54 -6.39 -27.80
CA VAL A 89 5.54 -7.47 -27.87
C VAL A 89 4.98 -8.59 -28.74
N GLU A 90 5.86 -9.24 -29.50
CA GLU A 90 5.54 -10.43 -30.28
C GLU A 90 6.17 -11.66 -29.63
N ILE A 91 5.36 -12.64 -29.27
CA ILE A 91 5.80 -13.89 -28.64
C ILE A 91 5.14 -15.07 -29.36
N GLY A 92 5.94 -15.96 -29.96
CA GLY A 92 5.43 -17.19 -30.57
C GLY A 92 4.42 -16.96 -31.70
N GLY A 93 4.53 -15.85 -32.46
CA GLY A 93 3.60 -15.48 -33.54
C GLY A 93 2.36 -14.70 -33.06
N LEU A 94 2.13 -14.58 -31.77
CA LEU A 94 1.11 -13.67 -31.21
C LEU A 94 1.68 -12.26 -31.14
N LYS A 95 0.96 -11.30 -31.72
CA LYS A 95 1.32 -9.88 -31.75
C LYS A 95 0.44 -9.09 -30.78
N ASN A 96 0.85 -7.83 -30.51
CA ASN A 96 0.14 -6.90 -29.63
C ASN A 96 -0.04 -7.44 -28.20
N ILE A 97 0.99 -8.09 -27.68
CA ILE A 97 1.00 -8.54 -26.30
C ILE A 97 1.56 -7.41 -25.44
N GLY A 98 0.84 -7.07 -24.37
CA GLY A 98 1.34 -6.23 -23.30
C GLY A 98 1.47 -7.04 -22.01
N PHE A 99 2.45 -6.73 -21.19
CA PHE A 99 2.56 -7.26 -19.85
C PHE A 99 3.07 -6.21 -18.89
N ALA A 100 2.75 -6.37 -17.61
CA ALA A 100 3.36 -5.61 -16.52
C ALA A 100 3.49 -6.50 -15.30
N LEU A 101 4.62 -6.39 -14.63
CA LEU A 101 4.91 -7.04 -13.36
C LEU A 101 5.45 -5.97 -12.43
N ASN A 102 4.87 -5.85 -11.23
CA ASN A 102 5.27 -4.91 -10.21
C ASN A 102 5.53 -5.61 -8.90
N TYR A 103 6.71 -5.41 -8.34
CA TYR A 103 7.09 -5.88 -7.03
C TYR A 103 7.17 -4.68 -6.09
N LYS A 104 6.51 -4.76 -4.94
CA LYS A 104 6.51 -3.75 -3.89
C LYS A 104 7.01 -4.36 -2.59
N TRP A 105 7.93 -3.69 -1.94
CA TRP A 105 8.42 -4.05 -0.62
C TRP A 105 8.21 -2.87 0.34
N ILE A 106 7.73 -3.17 1.54
CA ILE A 106 7.41 -2.20 2.57
C ILE A 106 7.97 -2.70 3.89
N GLN A 107 8.84 -1.91 4.50
CA GLN A 107 9.36 -2.19 5.83
C GLN A 107 8.22 -2.14 6.85
N GLY A 108 8.29 -3.01 7.85
CA GLY A 108 7.38 -2.99 8.99
C GLY A 108 7.49 -1.68 9.77
N PHE A 109 6.38 -1.27 10.33
CA PHE A 109 6.28 -0.03 11.11
C PHE A 109 5.19 -0.17 12.16
N ILE A 110 5.20 0.73 13.14
CA ILE A 110 4.13 0.82 14.13
C ILE A 110 3.01 1.65 13.51
N PHE A 111 1.83 1.04 13.40
CA PHE A 111 0.61 1.73 13.01
C PHE A 111 -0.07 2.25 14.28
N GLU A 112 -0.29 3.55 14.33
CA GLU A 112 -0.96 4.23 15.44
C GLU A 112 -2.34 4.72 14.98
N GLY A 113 -3.36 4.02 15.40
CA GLY A 113 -4.76 4.35 15.17
C GLY A 113 -5.42 4.84 16.46
N SER A 114 -6.57 4.24 16.81
CA SER A 114 -7.13 4.35 18.17
C SER A 114 -6.35 3.44 19.12
N PRO A 115 -6.52 3.57 20.45
CA PRO A 115 -5.83 2.70 21.40
C PRO A 115 -5.99 1.20 21.11
N GLN A 116 -7.15 0.77 20.61
CA GLN A 116 -7.42 -0.62 20.25
C GLN A 116 -6.82 -1.03 18.90
N PHE A 117 -6.47 -0.08 18.04
CA PHE A 117 -5.95 -0.29 16.69
C PHE A 117 -4.54 0.28 16.52
N THR A 118 -3.73 0.17 17.56
CA THR A 118 -2.31 0.48 17.53
C THR A 118 -1.50 -0.80 17.64
N GLY A 119 -0.56 -0.98 16.73
CA GLY A 119 0.27 -2.19 16.75
C GLY A 119 1.23 -2.27 15.57
N ASN A 120 2.03 -3.32 15.57
CA ASN A 120 3.07 -3.52 14.58
C ASN A 120 2.51 -4.09 13.28
N ILE A 121 2.78 -3.41 12.17
CA ILE A 121 2.64 -3.94 10.81
C ILE A 121 3.97 -4.62 10.47
N PRO A 122 4.01 -5.92 10.23
CA PRO A 122 5.26 -6.59 9.86
C PRO A 122 5.71 -6.16 8.45
N THR A 123 7.00 -6.31 8.17
CA THR A 123 7.53 -6.14 6.82
C THR A 123 6.83 -7.08 5.85
N TYR A 124 6.43 -6.56 4.69
CA TYR A 124 5.75 -7.35 3.68
C TYR A 124 6.13 -6.93 2.26
N ASP A 125 5.87 -7.83 1.34
CA ASP A 125 6.04 -7.61 -0.08
C ASP A 125 4.81 -8.09 -0.86
N LEU A 126 4.55 -7.45 -1.98
CA LEU A 126 3.46 -7.75 -2.89
C LEU A 126 4.01 -7.87 -4.30
N LEU A 127 3.47 -8.81 -5.04
CA LEU A 127 3.73 -8.98 -6.46
C LEU A 127 2.42 -8.89 -7.23
N ASP A 128 2.32 -7.92 -8.12
CA ASP A 128 1.18 -7.70 -8.99
C ASP A 128 1.60 -7.95 -10.44
N GLY A 129 0.72 -8.52 -11.23
CA GLY A 129 1.02 -8.80 -12.63
C GLY A 129 -0.21 -8.79 -13.51
N GLN A 130 0.00 -8.41 -14.78
CA GLN A 130 -1.06 -8.46 -15.80
C GLN A 130 -0.47 -8.80 -17.16
N ILE A 131 -1.29 -9.45 -17.99
CA ILE A 131 -1.03 -9.67 -19.40
C ILE A 131 -2.23 -9.14 -20.18
N SER A 132 -1.98 -8.49 -21.30
CA SER A 132 -3.01 -8.02 -22.24
C SER A 132 -2.72 -8.53 -23.64
N ILE A 133 -3.76 -8.86 -24.37
CA ILE A 133 -3.68 -9.30 -25.76
C ILE A 133 -4.62 -8.43 -26.58
N GLY A 134 -4.05 -7.68 -27.53
CA GLY A 134 -4.80 -6.86 -28.47
C GLY A 134 -5.26 -7.65 -29.69
N PHE A 135 -6.50 -7.45 -30.08
CA PHE A 135 -7.12 -7.99 -31.30
C PHE A 135 -7.51 -6.85 -32.25
N PRO A 136 -6.57 -6.30 -33.03
CA PRO A 136 -6.83 -5.10 -33.84
C PRO A 136 -7.95 -5.27 -34.86
N LYS A 137 -8.14 -6.49 -35.38
CA LYS A 137 -9.18 -6.78 -36.38
C LYS A 137 -10.59 -6.55 -35.86
N ILE A 138 -10.80 -6.72 -34.59
CA ILE A 138 -12.09 -6.52 -33.91
C ILE A 138 -12.07 -5.38 -32.90
N SER A 139 -11.05 -4.51 -32.98
CA SER A 139 -10.87 -3.35 -32.08
C SER A 139 -11.05 -3.71 -30.61
N SER A 140 -10.47 -4.83 -30.16
CA SER A 140 -10.68 -5.33 -28.81
C SER A 140 -9.36 -5.65 -28.11
N THR A 141 -9.40 -5.62 -26.79
CA THR A 141 -8.28 -6.02 -25.94
C THR A 141 -8.80 -6.89 -24.79
N LEU A 142 -8.21 -8.05 -24.61
CA LEU A 142 -8.39 -8.90 -23.44
C LEU A 142 -7.25 -8.67 -22.47
N LYS A 143 -7.58 -8.45 -21.19
CA LYS A 143 -6.60 -8.28 -20.12
C LYS A 143 -6.90 -9.26 -18.99
N ILE A 144 -5.87 -9.96 -18.53
CA ILE A 144 -5.92 -10.87 -17.39
C ILE A 144 -4.84 -10.41 -16.42
N GLY A 145 -5.19 -10.28 -15.17
CA GLY A 145 -4.25 -9.83 -14.16
C GLY A 145 -4.63 -10.27 -12.77
N GLY A 146 -3.73 -10.00 -11.86
CA GLY A 146 -3.94 -10.25 -10.45
C GLY A 146 -3.03 -9.37 -9.59
N SER A 147 -3.49 -9.11 -8.39
CA SER A 147 -2.70 -8.50 -7.34
C SER A 147 -2.40 -9.52 -6.24
N ASN A 148 -1.31 -9.25 -5.52
CA ASN A 148 -0.80 -10.14 -4.47
C ASN A 148 -0.66 -11.59 -4.97
N LEU A 149 0.01 -11.79 -6.11
CA LEU A 149 0.19 -13.11 -6.74
C LEU A 149 0.86 -14.12 -5.81
N LEU A 150 1.66 -13.65 -4.86
CA LEU A 150 2.30 -14.48 -3.84
C LEU A 150 1.32 -14.95 -2.75
N ASN A 151 0.08 -14.44 -2.77
CA ASN A 151 -0.98 -14.76 -1.80
C ASN A 151 -0.56 -14.56 -0.33
N LYS A 152 0.20 -13.53 -0.06
CA LYS A 152 0.59 -13.19 1.30
C LYS A 152 -0.57 -12.46 1.98
N LEU A 153 -1.10 -13.06 3.05
CA LEU A 153 -2.16 -12.44 3.86
C LEU A 153 -1.54 -11.37 4.78
N GLN A 154 -1.57 -10.13 4.35
CA GLN A 154 -0.95 -9.01 5.06
C GLN A 154 -1.97 -8.00 5.56
N PHE A 155 -1.68 -7.43 6.71
CA PHE A 155 -2.33 -6.20 7.15
C PHE A 155 -1.65 -4.99 6.48
N GLN A 156 -2.44 -4.10 5.91
CA GLN A 156 -1.96 -2.80 5.46
C GLN A 156 -2.22 -1.71 6.51
N THR A 157 -3.20 -1.96 7.38
CA THR A 157 -3.54 -1.17 8.56
C THR A 157 -3.77 -2.12 9.70
N TYR A 158 -3.29 -1.79 10.90
CA TYR A 158 -3.49 -2.64 12.08
C TYR A 158 -4.99 -2.74 12.41
N GLY A 159 -5.46 -3.95 12.64
CA GLY A 159 -6.90 -4.22 12.84
C GLY A 159 -7.74 -4.22 11.56
N GLY A 160 -7.16 -3.94 10.41
CA GLY A 160 -7.82 -3.99 9.12
C GLY A 160 -7.95 -5.43 8.57
N PRO A 161 -8.64 -5.60 7.44
CA PRO A 161 -8.76 -6.88 6.79
C PRO A 161 -7.42 -7.35 6.21
N ARG A 162 -7.20 -8.65 6.23
CA ARG A 162 -6.10 -9.27 5.48
C ARG A 162 -6.56 -9.51 4.05
N ILE A 163 -5.84 -8.94 3.10
CA ILE A 163 -6.16 -9.06 1.69
C ILE A 163 -5.23 -10.10 1.06
N GLY A 164 -5.82 -11.18 0.58
CA GLY A 164 -5.10 -12.21 -0.18
C GLY A 164 -5.00 -11.88 -1.67
N ARG A 165 -4.74 -12.91 -2.46
CA ARG A 165 -4.67 -12.79 -3.93
C ARG A 165 -6.03 -12.38 -4.50
N MET A 166 -5.98 -11.43 -5.43
CA MET A 166 -7.12 -11.08 -6.27
C MET A 166 -6.76 -11.31 -7.73
N ALA A 167 -7.72 -11.80 -8.51
CA ALA A 167 -7.57 -11.97 -9.95
C ALA A 167 -8.72 -11.28 -10.67
N TYR A 168 -8.45 -10.80 -11.87
CA TYR A 168 -9.46 -10.17 -12.71
C TYR A 168 -9.24 -10.49 -14.19
N VAL A 169 -10.34 -10.45 -14.92
CA VAL A 169 -10.36 -10.49 -16.38
C VAL A 169 -11.13 -9.26 -16.86
N ALA A 170 -10.59 -8.55 -17.82
CA ALA A 170 -11.24 -7.40 -18.43
C ALA A 170 -11.21 -7.53 -19.94
N PHE A 171 -12.34 -7.21 -20.56
CA PHE A 171 -12.49 -7.12 -22.01
C PHE A 171 -12.87 -5.69 -22.38
N THR A 172 -12.08 -5.08 -23.27
CA THR A 172 -12.33 -3.73 -23.77
C THR A 172 -12.61 -3.80 -25.24
N TYR A 173 -13.65 -3.09 -25.69
CA TYR A 173 -14.00 -2.93 -27.07
C TYR A 173 -14.06 -1.44 -27.43
N ASP A 174 -13.34 -1.05 -28.49
CA ASP A 174 -13.31 0.33 -28.96
C ASP A 174 -14.34 0.54 -30.06
N PHE A 175 -15.36 1.33 -29.76
CA PHE A 175 -16.43 1.67 -30.72
C PHE A 175 -16.03 2.71 -31.79
N VAL A 176 -14.90 3.39 -31.58
CA VAL A 176 -14.42 4.42 -32.50
C VAL A 176 -13.67 3.75 -33.64
N LYS A 177 -14.30 3.66 -34.78
CA LYS A 177 -13.62 3.28 -36.03
C LYS A 177 -12.69 4.42 -36.45
N LYS A 178 -11.39 4.17 -36.49
CA LYS A 178 -10.42 5.03 -37.17
C LYS A 178 -10.57 4.89 -38.68
#